data_cc4038a26ac26f806975c0001e9a1ca9
#
_entry.id   cc4038a26ac26f806975c0001e9a1ca9
#
_cell.length_a   1.000
_cell.length_b   1.000
_cell.length_c   1.000
_cell.angle_alpha   90.00
_cell.angle_beta   90.00
_cell.angle_gamma   90.00
#
_symmetry.space_group_name_H-M   'P 1'
#
loop_
_entity.id
_entity.type
_entity.pdbx_description
1 polymer ?
#
loop_
_entity_poly.entity_id
_entity_poly.type
_entity_poly.pdbx_seq_one_letter_code
_entity_poly.pdbx_strand_id
1 'polypeptide(L)'
;RRTGDIKTVLNEDIEKLELFLAHNLPDLVCYMVGPVAIFIYLMTVNIPLALVSLLPLILAVVVMGVMFRNTDDLMDRANRSITTLNSVMIEYISGMKLIKAYNMGSKSFQKFSGAIQEENAMWNETSRRMGPPYATFVVLIECGMLLMVPLGGMFFLKGSLAASAFLLFVYVGSMYLTEIRPLQELGTNFAN
;
A
#
# COMPACT_ATOMS: atom_id res chain seq x y z
N ARG A 1 -19.20 7.37 -30.80
CA ARG A 1 -17.82 7.26 -30.26
C ARG A 1 -16.85 7.50 -31.40
N ARG A 2 -15.97 8.49 -31.27
CA ARG A 2 -14.99 8.84 -32.32
C ARG A 2 -13.89 7.74 -32.34
N THR A 3 -13.40 7.41 -33.52
CA THR A 3 -12.34 6.40 -33.73
C THR A 3 -11.07 6.71 -32.91
N GLY A 4 -10.84 7.99 -32.60
CA GLY A 4 -9.78 8.44 -31.71
C GLY A 4 -9.93 7.97 -30.27
N ASP A 5 -11.14 8.01 -29.72
CA ASP A 5 -11.42 7.58 -28.31
C ASP A 5 -11.14 6.09 -28.14
N ILE A 6 -11.49 5.27 -29.15
CA ILE A 6 -11.24 3.83 -29.15
C ILE A 6 -9.73 3.53 -29.19
N LYS A 7 -8.98 4.28 -30.01
CA LYS A 7 -7.53 4.11 -30.11
C LYS A 7 -6.81 4.48 -28.80
N THR A 8 -7.27 5.53 -28.13
CA THR A 8 -6.67 5.96 -26.83
C THR A 8 -6.94 4.91 -25.76
N VAL A 9 -8.19 4.46 -25.61
CA VAL A 9 -8.55 3.40 -24.64
C VAL A 9 -7.78 2.11 -24.94
N LEU A 10 -7.67 1.71 -26.21
CA LEU A 10 -6.94 0.49 -26.59
C LEU A 10 -5.44 0.59 -26.27
N ASN A 11 -4.82 1.75 -26.52
CA ASN A 11 -3.41 1.98 -26.18
C ASN A 11 -3.18 1.99 -24.66
N GLU A 12 -4.04 2.64 -23.89
CA GLU A 12 -3.94 2.67 -22.43
C GLU A 12 -4.12 1.27 -21.83
N ASP A 13 -5.04 0.47 -22.36
CA ASP A 13 -5.26 -0.90 -21.89
C ASP A 13 -4.08 -1.83 -22.26
N ILE A 14 -3.50 -1.65 -23.45
CA ILE A 14 -2.30 -2.41 -23.86
C ILE A 14 -1.10 -2.03 -22.99
N GLU A 15 -0.88 -0.75 -22.74
CA GLU A 15 0.21 -0.25 -21.89
C GLU A 15 0.06 -0.74 -20.44
N LYS A 16 -1.16 -0.76 -19.89
CA LYS A 16 -1.46 -1.34 -18.58
C LYS A 16 -1.18 -2.85 -18.55
N LEU A 17 -1.55 -3.58 -19.59
CA LEU A 17 -1.27 -5.02 -19.70
C LEU A 17 0.24 -5.30 -19.82
N GLU A 18 0.97 -4.51 -20.59
CA GLU A 18 2.42 -4.61 -20.72
C GLU A 18 3.11 -4.36 -19.38
N LEU A 19 2.71 -3.29 -18.68
CA LEU A 19 3.23 -2.95 -17.35
C LEU A 19 2.94 -4.06 -16.34
N PHE A 20 1.74 -4.63 -16.39
CA PHE A 20 1.36 -5.75 -15.54
C PHE A 20 2.22 -6.99 -15.78
N LEU A 21 2.35 -7.41 -17.03
CA LEU A 21 3.07 -8.63 -17.40
C LEU A 21 4.58 -8.49 -17.27
N ALA A 22 5.14 -7.32 -17.63
CA ALA A 22 6.58 -7.12 -17.66
C ALA A 22 7.18 -6.74 -16.29
N HIS A 23 6.41 -6.09 -15.42
CA HIS A 23 6.91 -5.57 -14.14
C HIS A 23 6.16 -6.14 -12.94
N ASN A 24 4.85 -6.00 -12.89
CA ASN A 24 4.07 -6.35 -11.70
C ASN A 24 4.04 -7.87 -11.43
N LEU A 25 3.97 -8.70 -12.47
CA LEU A 25 3.93 -10.15 -12.32
C LEU A 25 5.28 -10.74 -11.83
N PRO A 26 6.43 -10.38 -12.41
CA PRO A 26 7.74 -10.79 -11.88
C PRO A 26 7.99 -10.29 -10.46
N ASP A 27 7.63 -9.04 -10.16
CA ASP A 27 7.80 -8.45 -8.84
C ASP A 27 6.95 -9.18 -7.79
N LEU A 28 5.70 -9.50 -8.10
CA LEU A 28 4.81 -10.27 -7.23
C LEU A 28 5.39 -11.65 -6.92
N VAL A 29 5.96 -12.33 -7.93
CA VAL A 29 6.62 -13.63 -7.72
C VAL A 29 7.85 -13.47 -6.83
N CYS A 30 8.70 -12.48 -7.07
CA CYS A 30 9.89 -12.22 -6.26
C CYS A 30 9.54 -11.92 -4.80
N TYR A 31 8.57 -11.03 -4.57
CA TYR A 31 8.14 -10.63 -3.22
C TYR A 31 7.43 -11.73 -2.44
N MET A 32 6.88 -12.74 -3.12
CA MET A 32 6.32 -13.91 -2.46
C MET A 32 7.33 -15.03 -2.27
N VAL A 33 8.11 -15.35 -3.31
CA VAL A 33 9.04 -16.50 -3.29
C VAL A 33 10.22 -16.24 -2.35
N GLY A 34 10.75 -15.02 -2.33
CA GLY A 34 11.88 -14.64 -1.46
C GLY A 34 11.60 -14.91 0.02
N PRO A 35 10.58 -14.30 0.63
CA PRO A 35 10.23 -14.53 2.03
C PRO A 35 9.91 -15.98 2.36
N VAL A 36 9.20 -16.70 1.46
CA VAL A 36 8.87 -18.11 1.66
C VAL A 36 10.13 -18.98 1.67
N ALA A 37 11.05 -18.75 0.73
CA ALA A 37 12.31 -19.50 0.67
C ALA A 37 13.17 -19.26 1.90
N ILE A 38 13.28 -17.99 2.36
CA ILE A 38 13.99 -17.62 3.57
C ILE A 38 13.34 -18.27 4.80
N PHE A 39 12.02 -18.24 4.91
CA PHE A 39 11.31 -18.87 6.02
C PHE A 39 11.55 -20.38 6.07
N ILE A 40 11.47 -21.09 4.93
CA ILE A 40 11.78 -22.52 4.85
C ILE A 40 13.22 -22.77 5.30
N TYR A 41 14.16 -21.95 4.87
CA TYR A 41 15.54 -22.06 5.31
C TYR A 41 15.69 -21.84 6.83
N LEU A 42 15.06 -20.84 7.41
CA LEU A 42 15.06 -20.60 8.86
C LEU A 42 14.46 -21.77 9.64
N MET A 43 13.43 -22.45 9.12
CA MET A 43 12.85 -23.65 9.69
C MET A 43 13.87 -24.81 9.78
N THR A 44 14.80 -24.92 8.84
CA THR A 44 15.86 -25.95 8.89
C THR A 44 16.91 -25.68 9.97
N VAL A 45 17.07 -24.42 10.39
CA VAL A 45 18.05 -24.01 11.41
C VAL A 45 17.47 -24.12 12.82
N ASN A 46 16.30 -23.53 13.05
CA ASN A 46 15.62 -23.59 14.37
C ASN A 46 14.13 -23.34 14.24
N ILE A 47 13.32 -24.39 14.36
CA ILE A 47 11.86 -24.34 14.19
C ILE A 47 11.17 -23.36 15.15
N PRO A 48 11.40 -23.41 16.48
CA PRO A 48 10.76 -22.48 17.40
C PRO A 48 11.01 -21.01 17.06
N LEU A 49 12.26 -20.68 16.72
CA LEU A 49 12.63 -19.29 16.44
C LEU A 49 12.10 -18.82 15.07
N ALA A 50 12.05 -19.73 14.09
CA ALA A 50 11.42 -19.46 12.78
C ALA A 50 9.91 -19.20 12.93
N LEU A 51 9.20 -19.94 13.77
CA LEU A 51 7.78 -19.69 14.03
C LEU A 51 7.56 -18.34 14.73
N VAL A 52 8.43 -17.98 15.66
CA VAL A 52 8.38 -16.66 16.31
C VAL A 52 8.58 -15.53 15.30
N SER A 53 9.44 -15.71 14.29
CA SER A 53 9.66 -14.69 13.27
C SER A 53 8.41 -14.38 12.43
N LEU A 54 7.41 -15.27 12.37
CA LEU A 54 6.14 -15.03 11.69
C LEU A 54 5.13 -14.23 12.52
N LEU A 55 5.31 -14.10 13.84
CA LEU A 55 4.34 -13.39 14.70
C LEU A 55 4.05 -11.95 14.21
N PRO A 56 5.06 -11.14 13.86
CA PRO A 56 4.80 -9.80 13.34
C PRO A 56 3.93 -9.81 12.08
N LEU A 57 4.17 -10.75 11.17
CA LEU A 57 3.39 -10.89 9.94
C LEU A 57 1.93 -11.24 10.22
N ILE A 58 1.69 -12.20 11.11
CA ILE A 58 0.32 -12.61 11.47
C ILE A 58 -0.44 -11.42 12.06
N LEU A 59 0.20 -10.68 12.99
CA LEU A 59 -0.40 -9.48 13.57
C LEU A 59 -0.64 -8.39 12.53
N ALA A 60 0.30 -8.18 11.62
CA ALA A 60 0.19 -7.20 10.54
C ALA A 60 -0.98 -7.54 9.60
N VAL A 61 -1.16 -8.81 9.22
CA VAL A 61 -2.28 -9.28 8.39
C VAL A 61 -3.62 -9.06 9.10
N VAL A 62 -3.70 -9.33 10.40
CA VAL A 62 -4.92 -9.07 11.19
C VAL A 62 -5.26 -7.57 11.19
N VAL A 63 -4.27 -6.71 11.43
CA VAL A 63 -4.47 -5.24 11.42
C VAL A 63 -4.97 -4.78 10.05
N MET A 64 -4.37 -5.26 8.97
CA MET A 64 -4.82 -4.96 7.59
C MET A 64 -6.23 -5.45 7.33
N GLY A 65 -6.57 -6.67 7.73
CA GLY A 65 -7.92 -7.23 7.57
C GLY A 65 -8.99 -6.41 8.29
N VAL A 66 -8.69 -5.94 9.50
CA VAL A 66 -9.60 -5.05 10.25
C VAL A 66 -9.73 -3.69 9.55
N MET A 67 -8.63 -3.15 9.04
CA MET A 67 -8.63 -1.89 8.29
C MET A 67 -9.55 -1.98 7.07
N PHE A 68 -9.37 -2.97 6.21
CA PHE A 68 -10.14 -3.10 4.98
C PHE A 68 -11.64 -3.29 5.23
N ARG A 69 -12.04 -4.08 6.24
CA ARG A 69 -13.47 -4.27 6.57
C ARG A 69 -14.23 -2.98 6.89
N ASN A 70 -13.53 -1.94 7.33
CA ASN A 70 -14.16 -0.69 7.78
C ASN A 70 -13.95 0.47 6.79
N THR A 71 -13.40 0.21 5.60
CA THR A 71 -12.90 1.28 4.73
C THR A 71 -13.60 1.36 3.38
N ASP A 72 -14.41 0.36 2.99
CA ASP A 72 -15.07 0.32 1.67
C ASP A 72 -15.90 1.58 1.39
N ASP A 73 -16.76 2.00 2.32
CA ASP A 73 -17.57 3.22 2.18
C ASP A 73 -16.71 4.49 2.06
N LEU A 74 -15.59 4.53 2.78
CA LEU A 74 -14.67 5.67 2.76
C LEU A 74 -13.95 5.78 1.41
N MET A 75 -13.52 4.66 0.83
CA MET A 75 -12.88 4.64 -0.49
C MET A 75 -13.85 5.03 -1.60
N ASP A 76 -15.09 4.54 -1.56
CA ASP A 76 -16.13 4.95 -2.49
C ASP A 76 -16.42 6.45 -2.43
N ARG A 77 -16.48 7.02 -1.24
CA ARG A 77 -16.66 8.47 -1.04
C ARG A 77 -15.47 9.26 -1.55
N ALA A 78 -14.25 8.81 -1.29
CA ALA A 78 -13.03 9.44 -1.79
C ALA A 78 -12.98 9.44 -3.31
N ASN A 79 -13.27 8.30 -3.95
CA ASN A 79 -13.31 8.19 -5.41
C ASN A 79 -14.38 9.10 -6.03
N ARG A 80 -15.56 9.22 -5.41
CA ARG A 80 -16.61 10.16 -5.86
C ARG A 80 -16.16 11.60 -5.73
N SER A 81 -15.46 11.98 -4.66
CA SER A 81 -14.92 13.32 -4.48
C SER A 81 -13.92 13.69 -5.56
N ILE A 82 -12.97 12.79 -5.89
CA ILE A 82 -12.02 12.97 -7.00
C ILE A 82 -12.74 13.13 -8.33
N THR A 83 -13.75 12.28 -8.62
CA THR A 83 -14.54 12.37 -9.86
C THR A 83 -15.28 13.70 -9.96
N THR A 84 -15.84 14.17 -8.84
CA THR A 84 -16.51 15.47 -8.77
C THR A 84 -15.54 16.62 -9.01
N LEU A 85 -14.36 16.58 -8.38
CA LEU A 85 -13.33 17.60 -8.59
C LEU A 85 -12.89 17.65 -10.06
N ASN A 86 -12.62 16.48 -10.68
CA ASN A 86 -12.23 16.40 -12.09
C ASN A 86 -13.31 17.00 -13.01
N SER A 87 -14.59 16.69 -12.76
CA SER A 87 -15.70 17.21 -13.53
C SER A 87 -15.82 18.74 -13.41
N VAL A 88 -15.71 19.28 -12.18
CA VAL A 88 -15.73 20.72 -11.91
C VAL A 88 -14.53 21.43 -12.53
N MET A 89 -13.35 20.80 -12.51
CA MET A 89 -12.14 21.33 -13.13
C MET A 89 -12.28 21.45 -14.65
N ILE A 90 -12.79 20.41 -15.30
CA ILE A 90 -13.05 20.41 -16.75
C ILE A 90 -14.09 21.50 -17.11
N GLU A 91 -15.18 21.60 -16.33
CA GLU A 91 -16.21 22.65 -16.51
C GLU A 91 -15.60 24.04 -16.36
N TYR A 92 -14.77 24.27 -15.34
CA TYR A 92 -14.10 25.55 -15.09
C TYR A 92 -13.16 25.93 -16.22
N ILE A 93 -12.31 25.01 -16.70
CA ILE A 93 -11.37 25.26 -17.79
C ILE A 93 -12.11 25.49 -19.09
N SER A 94 -13.09 24.65 -19.44
CA SER A 94 -13.86 24.79 -20.69
C SER A 94 -14.73 26.03 -20.73
N GLY A 95 -15.27 26.42 -19.57
CA GLY A 95 -16.10 27.62 -19.40
C GLY A 95 -15.33 28.95 -19.29
N MET A 96 -13.99 28.91 -19.23
CA MET A 96 -13.17 30.10 -18.93
C MET A 96 -13.44 31.30 -19.88
N LYS A 97 -13.71 31.04 -21.16
CA LYS A 97 -14.05 32.11 -22.14
C LYS A 97 -15.37 32.80 -21.81
N LEU A 98 -16.39 32.02 -21.42
CA LEU A 98 -17.70 32.52 -21.02
C LEU A 98 -17.64 33.22 -19.65
N ILE A 99 -16.90 32.66 -18.69
CA ILE A 99 -16.68 33.25 -17.37
C ILE A 99 -16.09 34.66 -17.50
N LYS A 100 -15.09 34.83 -18.37
CA LYS A 100 -14.49 36.15 -18.66
C LYS A 100 -15.46 37.09 -19.37
N ALA A 101 -16.22 36.58 -20.35
CA ALA A 101 -17.14 37.41 -21.14
C ALA A 101 -18.30 37.97 -20.29
N TYR A 102 -18.81 37.17 -19.34
CA TYR A 102 -19.95 37.52 -18.47
C TYR A 102 -19.57 37.96 -17.06
N ASN A 103 -18.29 38.13 -16.77
CA ASN A 103 -17.76 38.51 -15.44
C ASN A 103 -18.25 37.60 -14.29
N MET A 104 -18.49 36.33 -14.58
CA MET A 104 -18.98 35.33 -13.61
C MET A 104 -17.85 34.63 -12.83
N GLY A 105 -16.66 35.23 -12.79
CA GLY A 105 -15.45 34.63 -12.20
C GLY A 105 -15.61 34.20 -10.73
N SER A 106 -16.34 34.99 -9.92
CA SER A 106 -16.48 34.69 -8.47
C SER A 106 -17.29 33.44 -8.22
N LYS A 107 -18.42 33.23 -8.91
CA LYS A 107 -19.27 32.02 -8.71
C LYS A 107 -18.60 30.74 -9.17
N SER A 108 -18.00 30.77 -10.36
CA SER A 108 -17.28 29.62 -10.91
C SER A 108 -16.05 29.26 -10.10
N PHE A 109 -15.33 30.27 -9.58
CA PHE A 109 -14.21 30.06 -8.67
C PHE A 109 -14.64 29.48 -7.33
N GLN A 110 -15.77 29.92 -6.76
CA GLN A 110 -16.33 29.35 -5.52
C GLN A 110 -16.69 27.87 -5.67
N LYS A 111 -17.31 27.50 -6.82
CA LYS A 111 -17.63 26.09 -7.11
C LYS A 111 -16.36 25.22 -7.16
N PHE A 112 -15.34 25.69 -7.87
CA PHE A 112 -14.06 24.99 -7.99
C PHE A 112 -13.33 24.91 -6.64
N SER A 113 -13.25 26.04 -5.92
CA SER A 113 -12.64 26.07 -4.58
C SER A 113 -13.36 25.16 -3.58
N GLY A 114 -14.70 25.11 -3.66
CA GLY A 114 -15.51 24.20 -2.84
C GLY A 114 -15.19 22.73 -3.12
N ALA A 115 -15.07 22.33 -4.37
CA ALA A 115 -14.71 20.97 -4.74
C ALA A 115 -13.29 20.58 -4.24
N ILE A 116 -12.33 21.51 -4.30
CA ILE A 116 -10.98 21.28 -3.72
C ILE A 116 -11.05 21.12 -2.21
N GLN A 117 -11.85 21.94 -1.54
CA GLN A 117 -11.99 21.85 -0.08
C GLN A 117 -12.64 20.53 0.35
N GLU A 118 -13.64 20.06 -0.40
CA GLU A 118 -14.30 18.78 -0.16
C GLU A 118 -13.32 17.61 -0.35
N GLU A 119 -12.53 17.63 -1.40
CA GLU A 119 -11.51 16.62 -1.64
C GLU A 119 -10.43 16.64 -0.55
N ASN A 120 -9.94 17.80 -0.15
CA ASN A 120 -8.99 17.92 0.95
C ASN A 120 -9.58 17.40 2.28
N ALA A 121 -10.85 17.64 2.55
CA ALA A 121 -11.53 17.11 3.73
C ALA A 121 -11.61 15.57 3.66
N MET A 122 -11.91 15.00 2.49
CA MET A 122 -11.92 13.55 2.27
C MET A 122 -10.52 12.95 2.45
N TRP A 123 -9.47 13.56 1.92
CA TRP A 123 -8.09 13.12 2.13
C TRP A 123 -7.68 13.14 3.60
N ASN A 124 -8.08 14.18 4.33
CA ASN A 124 -7.83 14.28 5.77
C ASN A 124 -8.60 13.19 6.55
N GLU A 125 -9.86 12.92 6.20
CA GLU A 125 -10.64 11.84 6.82
C GLU A 125 -10.01 10.47 6.52
N THR A 126 -9.65 10.22 5.27
CA THR A 126 -8.98 8.99 4.82
C THR A 126 -7.66 8.78 5.56
N SER A 127 -6.82 9.82 5.62
CA SER A 127 -5.52 9.75 6.31
C SER A 127 -5.68 9.50 7.81
N ARG A 128 -6.69 10.08 8.45
CA ARG A 128 -6.96 9.87 9.88
C ARG A 128 -7.47 8.46 10.18
N ARG A 129 -8.23 7.86 9.28
CA ARG A 129 -8.78 6.50 9.48
C ARG A 129 -7.80 5.41 9.05
N MET A 130 -7.12 5.58 7.93
CA MET A 130 -6.20 4.59 7.38
C MET A 130 -4.76 4.74 7.90
N GLY A 131 -4.35 5.95 8.26
CA GLY A 131 -2.98 6.24 8.71
C GLY A 131 -2.54 5.42 9.92
N PRO A 132 -3.29 5.41 11.05
CA PRO A 132 -2.90 4.66 12.23
C PRO A 132 -2.78 3.14 12.00
N PRO A 133 -3.76 2.42 11.40
CA PRO A 133 -3.60 1.00 11.12
C PRO A 133 -2.49 0.72 10.10
N TYR A 134 -2.29 1.59 9.09
CA TYR A 134 -1.17 1.46 8.17
C TYR A 134 0.18 1.62 8.88
N ALA A 135 0.33 2.64 9.72
CA ALA A 135 1.55 2.84 10.51
C ALA A 135 1.81 1.65 11.45
N THR A 136 0.75 1.09 12.06
CA THR A 136 0.85 -0.10 12.91
C THR A 136 1.31 -1.32 12.11
N PHE A 137 0.79 -1.51 10.90
CA PHE A 137 1.24 -2.57 9.98
C PHE A 137 2.73 -2.45 9.66
N VAL A 138 3.19 -1.25 9.27
CA VAL A 138 4.62 -1.00 8.96
C VAL A 138 5.49 -1.28 10.18
N VAL A 139 5.12 -0.74 11.34
CA VAL A 139 5.87 -0.96 12.60
C VAL A 139 5.92 -2.44 12.96
N LEU A 140 4.83 -3.20 12.82
CA LEU A 140 4.81 -4.62 13.11
C LEU A 140 5.77 -5.42 12.22
N ILE A 141 5.82 -5.11 10.93
CA ILE A 141 6.73 -5.78 9.99
C ILE A 141 8.19 -5.42 10.31
N GLU A 142 8.47 -4.17 10.68
CA GLU A 142 9.83 -3.71 10.98
C GLU A 142 10.29 -4.08 12.40
N CYS A 143 9.37 -4.40 13.31
CA CYS A 143 9.67 -4.83 14.69
C CYS A 143 10.32 -6.22 14.82
N GLY A 144 10.57 -6.94 13.73
CA GLY A 144 11.15 -8.29 13.76
C GLY A 144 12.44 -8.36 14.60
N MET A 145 13.31 -7.37 14.51
CA MET A 145 14.55 -7.31 15.26
C MET A 145 14.33 -7.20 16.78
N LEU A 146 13.31 -6.45 17.23
CA LEU A 146 12.96 -6.32 18.65
C LEU A 146 12.50 -7.63 19.27
N LEU A 147 11.99 -8.57 18.49
CA LEU A 147 11.62 -9.91 18.93
C LEU A 147 12.79 -10.88 18.80
N MET A 148 13.54 -10.82 17.69
CA MET A 148 14.61 -11.79 17.41
C MET A 148 15.82 -11.63 18.35
N VAL A 149 16.19 -10.40 18.73
CA VAL A 149 17.34 -10.17 19.62
C VAL A 149 17.11 -10.75 21.02
N PRO A 150 16.03 -10.45 21.77
CA PRO A 150 15.86 -10.99 23.10
C PRO A 150 15.54 -12.50 23.08
N LEU A 151 14.69 -12.97 22.19
CA LEU A 151 14.32 -14.39 22.15
C LEU A 151 15.46 -15.25 21.62
N GLY A 152 16.10 -14.85 20.53
CA GLY A 152 17.29 -15.53 20.01
C GLY A 152 18.44 -15.51 21.01
N GLY A 153 18.65 -14.40 21.73
CA GLY A 153 19.61 -14.29 22.83
C GLY A 153 19.34 -15.27 23.97
N MET A 154 18.07 -15.44 24.36
CA MET A 154 17.70 -16.47 25.36
C MET A 154 18.03 -17.89 24.90
N PHE A 155 17.77 -18.24 23.63
CA PHE A 155 18.12 -19.55 23.08
C PHE A 155 19.64 -19.73 22.99
N PHE A 156 20.36 -18.68 22.63
CA PHE A 156 21.83 -18.68 22.61
C PHE A 156 22.42 -18.87 24.01
N LEU A 157 21.96 -18.12 25.01
CA LEU A 157 22.44 -18.25 26.41
C LEU A 157 22.13 -19.61 27.03
N LYS A 158 21.04 -20.26 26.61
CA LYS A 158 20.71 -21.65 27.02
C LYS A 158 21.56 -22.70 26.30
N GLY A 159 22.46 -22.30 25.39
CA GLY A 159 23.30 -23.23 24.62
C GLY A 159 22.55 -24.02 23.55
N SER A 160 21.28 -23.70 23.27
CA SER A 160 20.46 -24.39 22.27
C SER A 160 20.59 -23.80 20.86
N LEU A 161 21.30 -22.69 20.70
CA LEU A 161 21.52 -22.00 19.43
C LEU A 161 23.01 -21.64 19.28
N ALA A 162 23.62 -21.97 18.14
CA ALA A 162 24.97 -21.55 17.81
C ALA A 162 25.03 -20.03 17.56
N ALA A 163 26.17 -19.40 17.82
CA ALA A 163 26.34 -17.96 17.61
C ALA A 163 26.07 -17.52 16.15
N SER A 164 26.49 -18.33 15.17
CA SER A 164 26.23 -18.10 13.75
C SER A 164 24.73 -18.13 13.43
N ALA A 165 23.99 -19.07 14.00
CA ALA A 165 22.55 -19.19 13.84
C ALA A 165 21.82 -18.01 14.53
N PHE A 166 22.28 -17.57 15.70
CA PHE A 166 21.73 -16.38 16.37
C PHE A 166 21.87 -15.13 15.51
N LEU A 167 23.07 -14.86 14.97
CA LEU A 167 23.30 -13.73 14.08
C LEU A 167 22.46 -13.82 12.80
N LEU A 168 22.31 -15.02 12.25
CA LEU A 168 21.45 -15.26 11.08
C LEU A 168 20.00 -14.89 11.39
N PHE A 169 19.44 -15.31 12.52
CA PHE A 169 18.07 -14.95 12.90
C PHE A 169 17.92 -13.47 13.20
N VAL A 170 18.90 -12.83 13.83
CA VAL A 170 18.86 -11.39 14.11
C VAL A 170 18.87 -10.59 12.79
N TYR A 171 19.67 -10.99 11.79
CA TYR A 171 19.75 -10.26 10.54
C TYR A 171 18.68 -10.72 9.54
N VAL A 172 18.70 -11.97 9.13
CA VAL A 172 17.80 -12.49 8.08
C VAL A 172 16.38 -12.69 8.61
N GLY A 173 16.24 -13.24 9.84
CA GLY A 173 14.94 -13.50 10.47
C GLY A 173 14.17 -12.24 10.87
N SER A 174 14.82 -11.08 10.92
CA SER A 174 14.14 -9.81 11.17
C SER A 174 13.81 -9.05 9.88
N MET A 175 14.58 -9.25 8.81
CA MET A 175 14.46 -8.43 7.60
C MET A 175 13.64 -9.07 6.46
N TYR A 176 13.50 -10.40 6.43
CA TYR A 176 12.83 -11.06 5.31
C TYR A 176 11.35 -10.66 5.16
N LEU A 177 10.70 -10.25 6.25
CA LEU A 177 9.31 -9.77 6.21
C LEU A 177 9.18 -8.39 5.57
N THR A 178 10.23 -7.57 5.58
CA THR A 178 10.20 -6.25 4.94
C THR A 178 10.07 -6.34 3.42
N GLU A 179 10.50 -7.47 2.83
CA GLU A 179 10.32 -7.76 1.41
C GLU A 179 8.84 -7.96 1.01
N ILE A 180 7.93 -8.17 1.98
CA ILE A 180 6.49 -8.29 1.74
C ILE A 180 5.83 -6.90 1.59
N ARG A 181 6.46 -5.85 2.10
CA ARG A 181 5.91 -4.48 2.07
C ARG A 181 5.56 -3.99 0.66
N PRO A 182 6.39 -4.20 -0.38
CA PRO A 182 6.06 -3.77 -1.74
C PRO A 182 4.80 -4.47 -2.31
N LEU A 183 4.42 -5.65 -1.84
CA LEU A 183 3.16 -6.31 -2.23
C LEU A 183 1.93 -5.46 -1.94
N GLN A 184 1.96 -4.69 -0.85
CA GLN A 184 0.87 -3.79 -0.50
C GLN A 184 0.80 -2.61 -1.48
N GLU A 185 1.94 -2.08 -1.91
CA GLU A 185 2.00 -0.98 -2.89
C GLU A 185 1.48 -1.45 -4.26
N LEU A 186 1.81 -2.69 -4.65
CA LEU A 186 1.23 -3.30 -5.86
C LEU A 186 -0.29 -3.41 -5.74
N GLY A 187 -0.82 -3.86 -4.60
CA GLY A 187 -2.27 -3.99 -4.38
C GLY A 187 -3.03 -2.65 -4.51
N THR A 188 -2.45 -1.55 -4.07
CA THR A 188 -3.06 -0.22 -4.21
C THR A 188 -3.03 0.29 -5.66
N ASN A 189 -2.01 -0.08 -6.43
CA ASN A 189 -1.91 0.27 -7.85
C ASN A 189 -2.91 -0.48 -8.74
N PHE A 190 -3.41 -1.65 -8.30
CA PHE A 190 -4.45 -2.40 -9.01
C PHE A 190 -5.87 -1.90 -8.72
N ALA A 191 -6.06 -1.17 -7.63
CA ALA A 191 -7.37 -0.65 -7.24
C ALA A 191 -7.71 0.69 -7.91
N ASN A 192 -6.73 1.32 -8.61
CA ASN A 192 -6.87 2.57 -9.38
C ASN A 192 -6.80 2.33 -10.89
#